data_c7bcb7a7698155ff6973cba0c963fe3e
#
_entry.id   c7bcb7a7698155ff6973cba0c963fe3e
#
_cell.length_a   1.000
_cell.length_b   1.000
_cell.length_c   1.000
_cell.angle_alpha   90.00
_cell.angle_beta   90.00
_cell.angle_gamma   90.00
#
_symmetry.space_group_name_H-M   'P 1'
#
loop_
_entity.id
_entity.type
_entity.pdbx_description
1 polymer ?
#
loop_
_entity_poly.entity_id
_entity_poly.type
_entity_poly.pdbx_seq_one_letter_code
_entity_poly.pdbx_strand_id
1 'polypeptide(L)'
;ACEKPDWKLPSDCDYNNQYLNNSSPHTKDWICEACPLGAYCKGDIDWSGVIALQGWWRVPWSESNKTFERCPYVKDCLGMTLTTDSNNSITATENITEGCHPTTTGPLCSICIDGYNRDISRCNLCDDSSVPLRVGMLVGILAFLCAIIMYCRRKVKKKWQMYRPLWRDFLRVVSINITFAQINSSL
;
A
#
# COMPACT_ATOMS: atom_id res chain seq x y z
N ALA A 1 5.04 34.48 40.20
CA ALA A 1 5.43 33.47 39.24
C ALA A 1 4.51 32.29 39.46
N CYS A 2 3.82 31.83 38.43
CA CYS A 2 3.03 30.55 38.52
C CYS A 2 4.03 29.43 38.65
N GLU A 3 3.92 28.62 39.70
CA GLU A 3 4.72 27.40 39.82
C GLU A 3 4.29 26.44 38.70
N LYS A 4 5.27 25.82 38.02
CA LYS A 4 5.02 24.78 37.06
C LYS A 4 4.37 23.57 37.76
N PRO A 5 3.23 23.07 37.34
CA PRO A 5 2.63 21.89 37.95
C PRO A 5 3.60 20.70 37.90
N ASP A 6 3.64 19.94 38.99
CA ASP A 6 4.53 18.78 39.15
C ASP A 6 3.81 17.53 38.60
N TRP A 7 3.90 17.31 37.32
CA TRP A 7 3.29 16.15 36.64
C TRP A 7 4.00 14.86 37.02
N LYS A 8 3.34 13.97 37.71
CA LYS A 8 3.94 12.72 38.18
C LYS A 8 3.20 11.48 37.68
N LEU A 9 1.92 11.62 37.40
CA LEU A 9 1.06 10.53 36.99
C LEU A 9 0.35 10.87 35.67
N PRO A 10 0.05 9.88 34.84
CA PRO A 10 -0.77 10.10 33.64
C PRO A 10 -2.13 10.74 33.92
N SER A 11 -2.71 10.46 35.08
CA SER A 11 -3.98 11.06 35.54
C SER A 11 -3.92 12.56 35.82
N ASP A 12 -2.71 13.15 35.87
CA ASP A 12 -2.54 14.61 36.01
C ASP A 12 -2.78 15.34 34.68
N CYS A 13 -2.84 14.59 33.57
CA CYS A 13 -3.04 15.11 32.22
C CYS A 13 -4.52 15.11 31.83
N ASP A 14 -4.87 15.87 30.79
CA ASP A 14 -6.23 15.86 30.25
C ASP A 14 -6.52 14.47 29.63
N TYR A 15 -7.46 13.77 30.22
CA TYR A 15 -7.90 12.42 29.84
C TYR A 15 -8.23 12.26 28.35
N ASN A 16 -8.69 13.30 27.67
CA ASN A 16 -9.18 13.21 26.31
C ASN A 16 -8.13 13.56 25.23
N ASN A 17 -7.19 14.45 25.55
CA ASN A 17 -6.36 15.11 24.54
C ASN A 17 -4.88 15.17 24.86
N GLN A 18 -4.45 14.63 26.01
CA GLN A 18 -3.07 14.69 26.44
C GLN A 18 -2.54 13.34 26.87
N TYR A 19 -1.24 13.22 26.86
CA TYR A 19 -0.51 12.09 27.43
C TYR A 19 0.65 12.61 28.27
N LEU A 20 1.12 11.83 29.23
CA LEU A 20 2.29 12.16 30.02
C LEU A 20 3.57 11.85 29.24
N ASN A 21 4.35 12.89 28.93
CA ASN A 21 5.69 12.70 28.41
C ASN A 21 6.68 12.43 29.55
N ASN A 22 6.96 11.16 29.78
CA ASN A 22 7.88 10.64 30.80
C ASN A 22 9.24 10.20 30.21
N SER A 23 9.63 10.71 29.04
CA SER A 23 10.90 10.33 28.36
C SER A 23 12.14 10.79 29.10
N SER A 24 12.05 11.84 29.93
CA SER A 24 13.15 12.27 30.78
C SER A 24 13.34 11.34 31.98
N PRO A 25 14.59 11.04 32.35
CA PRO A 25 14.88 10.28 33.58
C PRO A 25 14.51 11.05 34.86
N HIS A 26 14.32 12.38 34.76
CA HIS A 26 13.95 13.20 35.89
C HIS A 26 12.46 13.52 35.87
N THR A 27 11.74 13.17 36.89
CA THR A 27 10.29 13.41 37.03
C THR A 27 9.90 14.90 36.98
N LYS A 28 10.83 15.79 37.33
CA LYS A 28 10.66 17.25 37.24
C LYS A 28 10.53 17.78 35.81
N ASP A 29 11.01 17.00 34.84
CA ASP A 29 10.98 17.36 33.43
C ASP A 29 9.75 16.75 32.73
N TRP A 30 9.00 15.93 33.44
CA TRP A 30 7.78 15.32 32.91
C TRP A 30 6.73 16.40 32.65
N ILE A 31 6.06 16.32 31.53
CA ILE A 31 5.03 17.28 31.10
C ILE A 31 3.86 16.56 30.42
N CYS A 32 2.68 17.13 30.56
CA CYS A 32 1.55 16.73 29.75
C CYS A 32 1.68 17.36 28.36
N GLU A 33 1.74 16.54 27.34
CA GLU A 33 1.81 16.97 25.94
C GLU A 33 0.49 16.71 25.23
N ALA A 34 0.15 17.56 24.27
CA ALA A 34 -1.01 17.37 23.42
C ALA A 34 -0.86 16.14 22.57
N CYS A 35 -1.95 15.42 22.36
CA CYS A 35 -2.00 14.25 21.49
C CYS A 35 -1.53 14.61 20.08
N PRO A 36 -0.53 13.88 19.52
CA PRO A 36 -0.04 14.12 18.18
C PRO A 36 -1.11 13.87 17.13
N LEU A 37 -1.00 14.55 15.99
CA LEU A 37 -1.87 14.30 14.84
C LEU A 37 -1.71 12.84 14.37
N GLY A 38 -2.82 12.14 14.16
CA GLY A 38 -2.81 10.75 13.73
C GLY A 38 -2.67 9.75 14.88
N ALA A 39 -2.70 10.21 16.13
CA ALA A 39 -2.66 9.39 17.32
C ALA A 39 -3.98 9.44 18.12
N TYR A 40 -4.14 8.47 18.97
CA TYR A 40 -5.22 8.36 19.95
C TYR A 40 -4.63 8.35 21.36
N CYS A 41 -5.06 9.29 22.20
CA CYS A 41 -4.51 9.53 23.52
C CYS A 41 -5.57 9.55 24.64
N LYS A 42 -6.70 8.90 24.43
CA LYS A 42 -7.74 8.90 25.47
C LYS A 42 -7.39 7.93 26.58
N GLY A 43 -7.42 8.42 27.80
CA GLY A 43 -7.10 7.63 28.99
C GLY A 43 -5.97 8.25 29.80
N ASP A 44 -5.71 7.66 30.99
CA ASP A 44 -4.56 7.98 31.82
C ASP A 44 -3.34 7.28 31.27
N ILE A 45 -2.72 7.85 30.21
CA ILE A 45 -1.65 7.20 29.43
C ILE A 45 -0.37 8.04 29.39
N ASP A 46 0.73 7.35 29.23
CA ASP A 46 2.02 7.91 28.85
C ASP A 46 2.30 7.69 27.36
N TRP A 47 3.51 8.04 26.90
CA TRP A 47 3.90 7.85 25.50
C TRP A 47 3.78 6.39 25.02
N SER A 48 3.96 5.42 25.89
CA SER A 48 3.84 4.01 25.53
C SER A 48 2.41 3.59 25.24
N GLY A 49 1.44 4.24 25.86
CA GLY A 49 0.02 4.02 25.66
C GLY A 49 -0.60 4.79 24.49
N VAL A 50 0.14 5.70 23.87
CA VAL A 50 -0.33 6.44 22.69
C VAL A 50 -0.39 5.50 21.47
N ILE A 51 -1.53 5.43 20.80
CA ILE A 51 -1.80 4.46 19.73
C ILE A 51 -2.00 5.18 18.41
N ALA A 52 -1.49 4.61 17.30
CA ALA A 52 -1.74 5.15 15.96
C ALA A 52 -3.22 4.98 15.58
N LEU A 53 -3.82 5.98 14.95
CA LEU A 53 -5.10 5.84 14.26
C LEU A 53 -4.94 5.04 12.97
N GLN A 54 -6.02 4.40 12.51
CA GLN A 54 -6.02 3.70 11.24
C GLN A 54 -5.57 4.61 10.09
N GLY A 55 -4.65 4.13 9.28
CA GLY A 55 -4.05 4.90 8.20
C GLY A 55 -2.89 5.80 8.62
N TRP A 56 -2.48 5.71 9.88
CA TRP A 56 -1.31 6.37 10.41
C TRP A 56 -0.30 5.35 10.93
N TRP A 57 0.96 5.73 10.93
CA TRP A 57 2.04 4.88 11.35
C TRP A 57 2.95 5.62 12.34
N ARG A 58 3.23 5.00 13.49
CA ARG A 58 4.12 5.54 14.49
C ARG A 58 5.56 5.46 13.97
N VAL A 59 6.24 6.59 13.88
CA VAL A 59 7.62 6.66 13.38
C VAL A 59 8.59 6.24 14.49
N PRO A 60 9.18 5.03 14.44
CA PRO A 60 9.95 4.49 15.57
C PRO A 60 11.28 5.22 15.80
N TRP A 61 11.82 5.86 14.76
CA TRP A 61 13.10 6.60 14.87
C TRP A 61 12.95 8.08 15.23
N SER A 62 11.74 8.56 15.45
CA SER A 62 11.49 9.95 15.83
C SER A 62 11.24 10.11 17.33
N GLU A 63 12.05 9.45 18.17
CA GLU A 63 11.90 9.52 19.63
C GLU A 63 11.91 10.96 20.16
N SER A 64 12.68 11.85 19.52
CA SER A 64 12.72 13.27 19.88
C SER A 64 11.47 14.04 19.46
N ASN A 65 10.82 13.66 18.33
CA ASN A 65 9.70 14.41 17.76
C ASN A 65 8.34 13.76 17.97
N LYS A 66 8.31 12.48 18.41
CA LYS A 66 7.06 11.74 18.72
C LYS A 66 5.98 11.92 17.64
N THR A 67 6.33 11.64 16.39
CA THR A 67 5.49 11.89 15.23
C THR A 67 4.81 10.64 14.71
N PHE A 68 3.65 10.86 14.11
CA PHE A 68 2.92 9.87 13.33
C PHE A 68 2.84 10.35 11.89
N GLU A 69 3.07 9.47 10.94
CA GLU A 69 3.04 9.77 9.53
C GLU A 69 1.86 9.08 8.84
N ARG A 70 1.27 9.75 7.87
CA ARG A 70 0.15 9.21 7.13
C ARG A 70 0.62 8.14 6.14
N CYS A 71 0.01 6.97 6.20
CA CYS A 71 0.32 5.89 5.28
C CYS A 71 -0.20 6.17 3.88
N PRO A 72 0.58 5.88 2.84
CA PRO A 72 0.15 6.04 1.45
C PRO A 72 -1.07 5.16 1.13
N TYR A 73 -1.17 4.02 1.80
CA TYR A 73 -2.30 3.10 1.71
C TYR A 73 -2.97 2.96 3.07
N VAL A 74 -4.04 3.70 3.27
CA VAL A 74 -4.74 3.84 4.56
C VAL A 74 -5.14 2.50 5.17
N LYS A 75 -5.50 1.51 4.33
CA LYS A 75 -5.94 0.18 4.78
C LYS A 75 -4.81 -0.75 5.18
N ASP A 76 -3.58 -0.44 4.77
CA ASP A 76 -2.42 -1.26 5.05
C ASP A 76 -1.80 -0.93 6.42
N CYS A 77 -2.05 0.26 6.94
CA CYS A 77 -1.67 0.64 8.30
C CYS A 77 -2.83 0.38 9.25
N LEU A 78 -2.66 -0.66 10.02
CA LEU A 78 -3.58 -1.01 11.09
C LEU A 78 -3.35 -0.05 12.26
N GLY A 79 -4.43 0.36 12.87
CA GLY A 79 -4.41 1.25 14.01
C GLY A 79 -5.78 1.22 14.66
N MET A 80 -5.97 2.07 15.66
CA MET A 80 -7.26 2.18 16.31
C MET A 80 -8.30 2.73 15.34
N THR A 81 -9.41 2.01 15.21
CA THR A 81 -10.58 2.45 14.44
C THR A 81 -11.55 3.12 15.40
N LEU A 82 -11.84 4.39 15.15
CA LEU A 82 -12.88 5.10 15.90
C LEU A 82 -14.23 4.85 15.22
N THR A 83 -15.14 4.23 15.94
CA THR A 83 -16.54 4.08 15.52
C THR A 83 -17.41 5.07 16.28
N THR A 84 -18.28 5.78 15.56
CA THR A 84 -19.27 6.68 16.18
C THR A 84 -20.59 5.93 16.29
N ASP A 85 -21.04 5.72 17.49
CA ASP A 85 -22.35 5.13 17.74
C ASP A 85 -23.48 6.11 17.41
N SER A 86 -24.69 5.57 17.24
CA SER A 86 -25.92 6.35 16.97
C SER A 86 -26.21 7.49 17.97
N ASN A 87 -25.54 7.49 19.11
CA ASN A 87 -25.63 8.51 20.16
C ASN A 87 -24.51 9.57 20.10
N ASN A 88 -23.77 9.67 18.98
CA ASN A 88 -22.59 10.53 18.84
C ASN A 88 -21.46 10.24 19.86
N SER A 89 -21.46 9.10 20.50
CA SER A 89 -20.36 8.67 21.35
C SER A 89 -19.29 7.99 20.50
N ILE A 90 -18.04 8.50 20.59
CA ILE A 90 -16.89 7.89 19.91
C ILE A 90 -16.43 6.73 20.77
N THR A 91 -16.63 5.52 20.30
CA THR A 91 -16.11 4.31 20.93
C THR A 91 -14.91 3.79 20.13
N ALA A 92 -13.85 3.44 20.86
CA ALA A 92 -12.68 2.79 20.28
C ALA A 92 -12.95 1.29 20.23
N THR A 93 -12.80 0.69 19.06
CA THR A 93 -12.95 -0.77 18.92
C THR A 93 -11.67 -1.45 19.40
N GLU A 94 -11.79 -2.36 20.33
CA GLU A 94 -10.69 -2.97 21.12
C GLU A 94 -9.74 -3.91 20.36
N ASN A 95 -9.85 -4.05 19.06
CA ASN A 95 -8.90 -4.85 18.28
C ASN A 95 -7.69 -3.99 17.84
N ILE A 96 -6.86 -3.66 18.83
CA ILE A 96 -5.66 -2.86 18.62
C ILE A 96 -4.55 -3.77 18.10
N THR A 97 -4.45 -3.93 16.81
CA THR A 97 -3.23 -4.42 16.17
C THR A 97 -2.49 -3.22 15.59
N GLU A 98 -1.60 -2.61 16.39
CA GLU A 98 -0.64 -1.67 15.83
C GLU A 98 0.27 -2.41 14.85
N GLY A 99 0.41 -1.85 13.66
CA GLY A 99 1.32 -2.42 12.68
C GLY A 99 0.77 -2.40 11.27
N CYS A 100 1.38 -3.23 10.44
CA CYS A 100 1.00 -3.38 9.05
C CYS A 100 -0.04 -4.50 8.88
N HIS A 101 -0.85 -4.38 7.84
CA HIS A 101 -1.70 -5.47 7.37
C HIS A 101 -0.83 -6.72 7.10
N PRO A 102 -1.31 -7.95 7.37
CA PRO A 102 -0.52 -9.19 7.24
C PRO A 102 0.17 -9.40 5.88
N THR A 103 -0.30 -8.75 4.83
CA THR A 103 0.27 -8.81 3.47
C THR A 103 1.28 -7.71 3.17
N THR A 104 1.54 -6.81 4.14
CA THR A 104 2.41 -5.66 3.96
C THR A 104 3.44 -5.55 5.07
N THR A 105 4.55 -4.89 4.81
CA THR A 105 5.67 -4.70 5.75
C THR A 105 6.42 -3.40 5.48
N GLY A 106 7.44 -3.14 6.29
CA GLY A 106 8.33 -2.01 6.12
C GLY A 106 7.75 -0.67 6.58
N PRO A 107 8.50 0.42 6.36
CA PRO A 107 8.06 1.76 6.75
C PRO A 107 6.73 2.13 6.09
N LEU A 108 5.81 2.70 6.86
CA LEU A 108 4.49 3.12 6.38
C LEU A 108 3.69 1.97 5.73
N CYS A 109 4.04 0.71 6.01
CA CYS A 109 3.43 -0.49 5.41
C CYS A 109 3.38 -0.44 3.87
N SER A 110 4.42 0.13 3.27
CA SER A 110 4.45 0.42 1.83
C SER A 110 4.92 -0.76 0.97
N ILE A 111 5.50 -1.80 1.57
CA ILE A 111 6.10 -2.94 0.88
C ILE A 111 5.20 -4.16 1.04
N CYS A 112 4.95 -4.90 -0.04
CA CYS A 112 4.30 -6.20 0.06
C CYS A 112 5.30 -7.25 0.58
N ILE A 113 4.82 -8.21 1.36
CA ILE A 113 5.62 -9.37 1.77
C ILE A 113 5.90 -10.28 0.57
N ASP A 114 6.86 -11.18 0.72
CA ASP A 114 7.22 -12.14 -0.32
C ASP A 114 6.00 -12.96 -0.79
N GLY A 115 5.89 -13.16 -2.08
CA GLY A 115 4.75 -13.83 -2.72
C GLY A 115 3.54 -12.94 -2.97
N TYR A 116 3.60 -11.65 -2.63
CA TYR A 116 2.55 -10.69 -2.91
C TYR A 116 3.06 -9.57 -3.81
N ASN A 117 2.22 -9.12 -4.72
CA ASN A 117 2.49 -7.97 -5.59
C ASN A 117 1.44 -6.88 -5.36
N ARG A 118 1.86 -5.62 -5.47
CA ARG A 118 0.97 -4.48 -5.29
C ARG A 118 0.21 -4.18 -6.58
N ASP A 119 -1.11 -4.30 -6.48
CA ASP A 119 -2.01 -3.87 -7.53
C ASP A 119 -2.76 -2.62 -7.02
N ILE A 120 -2.51 -1.47 -7.66
CA ILE A 120 -3.07 -0.14 -7.37
C ILE A 120 -3.08 0.24 -5.88
N SER A 121 -3.78 -0.50 -5.02
CA SER A 121 -3.99 -0.13 -3.60
C SER A 121 -3.84 -1.27 -2.60
N ARG A 122 -3.61 -2.51 -3.04
CA ARG A 122 -3.51 -3.68 -2.17
C ARG A 122 -2.41 -4.62 -2.61
N CYS A 123 -1.86 -5.37 -1.65
CA CYS A 123 -0.98 -6.48 -1.92
C CYS A 123 -1.82 -7.73 -2.16
N ASN A 124 -1.79 -8.23 -3.39
CA ASN A 124 -2.46 -9.46 -3.81
C ASN A 124 -1.44 -10.57 -3.98
N LEU A 125 -1.86 -11.80 -3.72
CA LEU A 125 -1.02 -12.97 -3.94
C LEU A 125 -0.56 -13.03 -5.40
N CYS A 126 0.72 -13.27 -5.64
CA CYS A 126 1.25 -13.47 -6.98
C CYS A 126 0.60 -14.73 -7.59
N ASP A 127 -0.24 -14.54 -8.59
CA ASP A 127 -0.86 -15.66 -9.32
C ASP A 127 0.01 -15.99 -10.54
N ASP A 128 0.90 -16.96 -10.37
CA ASP A 128 1.77 -17.46 -11.45
C ASP A 128 0.98 -18.26 -12.51
N SER A 129 -0.29 -18.59 -12.21
CA SER A 129 -1.10 -19.46 -13.08
C SER A 129 -1.60 -18.78 -14.36
N SER A 130 -1.70 -17.46 -14.35
CA SER A 130 -2.28 -16.71 -15.47
C SER A 130 -1.32 -16.42 -16.62
N VAL A 131 -0.02 -16.40 -16.37
CA VAL A 131 1.00 -16.08 -17.38
C VAL A 131 1.11 -17.15 -18.46
N PRO A 132 1.23 -18.46 -18.13
CA PRO A 132 1.33 -19.50 -19.15
C PRO A 132 0.07 -19.60 -20.02
N LEU A 133 -1.11 -19.37 -19.44
CA LEU A 133 -2.37 -19.40 -20.19
C LEU A 133 -2.47 -18.27 -21.23
N ARG A 134 -2.07 -17.06 -20.86
CA ARG A 134 -2.08 -15.89 -21.76
C ARG A 134 -1.06 -16.05 -22.89
N VAL A 135 0.14 -16.51 -22.57
CA VAL A 135 1.17 -16.78 -23.57
C VAL A 135 0.73 -17.92 -24.49
N GLY A 136 0.16 -18.98 -23.95
CA GLY A 136 -0.39 -20.11 -24.73
C GLY A 136 -1.50 -19.68 -25.69
N MET A 137 -2.41 -18.80 -25.27
CA MET A 137 -3.45 -18.26 -26.15
C MET A 137 -2.87 -17.43 -27.30
N LEU A 138 -1.89 -16.56 -27.01
CA LEU A 138 -1.24 -15.74 -28.04
C LEU A 138 -0.50 -16.61 -29.07
N VAL A 139 0.23 -17.61 -28.62
CA VAL A 139 0.93 -18.56 -29.49
C VAL A 139 -0.06 -19.36 -30.34
N GLY A 140 -1.17 -19.80 -29.74
CA GLY A 140 -2.24 -20.50 -30.46
C GLY A 140 -2.88 -19.66 -31.56
N ILE A 141 -3.19 -18.39 -31.28
CA ILE A 141 -3.74 -17.45 -32.27
C ILE A 141 -2.74 -17.24 -33.44
N LEU A 142 -1.46 -17.03 -33.11
CA LEU A 142 -0.42 -16.85 -34.12
C LEU A 142 -0.27 -18.10 -35.00
N ALA A 143 -0.23 -19.29 -34.41
CA ALA A 143 -0.16 -20.55 -35.15
C ALA A 143 -1.37 -20.76 -36.07
N PHE A 144 -2.58 -20.41 -35.57
CA PHE A 144 -3.82 -20.50 -36.37
C PHE A 144 -3.81 -19.52 -37.55
N LEU A 145 -3.37 -18.27 -37.33
CA LEU A 145 -3.21 -17.30 -38.42
C LEU A 145 -2.17 -17.76 -39.47
N CYS A 146 -1.05 -18.32 -39.03
CA CYS A 146 -0.06 -18.89 -39.93
C CYS A 146 -0.62 -20.06 -40.75
N ALA A 147 -1.40 -20.94 -40.12
CA ALA A 147 -2.07 -22.07 -40.81
C ALA A 147 -3.05 -21.55 -41.87
N ILE A 148 -3.88 -20.57 -41.56
CA ILE A 148 -4.81 -19.94 -42.54
C ILE A 148 -4.03 -19.37 -43.71
N ILE A 149 -2.97 -18.60 -43.44
CA ILE A 149 -2.14 -18.02 -44.47
C ILE A 149 -1.52 -19.08 -45.37
N MET A 150 -0.97 -20.14 -44.79
CA MET A 150 -0.42 -21.25 -45.55
C MET A 150 -1.48 -21.98 -46.38
N TYR A 151 -2.68 -22.19 -45.82
CA TYR A 151 -3.81 -22.75 -46.55
C TYR A 151 -4.25 -21.87 -47.72
N CYS A 152 -4.39 -20.57 -47.50
CA CYS A 152 -4.70 -19.59 -48.55
C CYS A 152 -3.63 -19.56 -49.67
N ARG A 153 -2.33 -19.61 -49.27
CA ARG A 153 -1.21 -19.70 -50.23
C ARG A 153 -1.27 -20.93 -51.13
N ARG A 154 -1.67 -22.08 -50.58
CA ARG A 154 -1.82 -23.33 -51.37
C ARG A 154 -2.96 -23.25 -52.37
N LYS A 155 -4.08 -22.58 -52.00
CA LYS A 155 -5.25 -22.46 -52.90
C LYS A 155 -5.15 -21.34 -53.92
N VAL A 156 -4.38 -20.27 -53.63
CA VAL A 156 -4.39 -19.02 -54.43
C VAL A 156 -3.03 -18.73 -55.03
N LYS A 157 -2.33 -19.75 -55.52
CA LYS A 157 -0.96 -19.56 -56.11
C LYS A 157 -0.84 -18.45 -57.18
N LYS A 158 -1.92 -18.07 -57.86
CA LYS A 158 -1.88 -17.04 -58.93
C LYS A 158 -2.20 -15.60 -58.46
N LYS A 159 -2.88 -15.39 -57.33
CA LYS A 159 -3.20 -14.03 -56.86
C LYS A 159 -2.22 -13.44 -55.84
N TRP A 160 -1.29 -14.23 -55.36
CA TRP A 160 -0.39 -13.84 -54.26
C TRP A 160 0.68 -12.78 -54.62
N GLN A 161 1.01 -12.65 -55.87
CA GLN A 161 1.97 -11.59 -56.27
C GLN A 161 1.44 -10.18 -56.01
N MET A 162 0.12 -10.00 -55.98
CA MET A 162 -0.54 -8.72 -55.71
C MET A 162 -0.53 -8.34 -54.23
N TYR A 163 -0.46 -9.29 -53.31
CA TYR A 163 -0.53 -9.06 -51.86
C TYR A 163 0.83 -9.01 -51.16
N ARG A 164 1.93 -9.24 -51.87
CA ARG A 164 3.29 -9.15 -51.30
C ARG A 164 3.63 -7.81 -50.63
N PRO A 165 3.23 -6.64 -51.15
CA PRO A 165 3.53 -5.38 -50.48
C PRO A 165 2.77 -5.23 -49.16
N LEU A 166 1.46 -5.58 -49.14
CA LEU A 166 0.61 -5.50 -47.94
C LEU A 166 1.14 -6.38 -46.80
N TRP A 167 1.67 -7.56 -47.11
CA TRP A 167 2.23 -8.48 -46.12
C TRP A 167 3.52 -7.93 -45.48
N ARG A 168 4.36 -7.27 -46.24
CA ARG A 168 5.58 -6.60 -45.70
C ARG A 168 5.22 -5.47 -44.77
N ASP A 169 4.20 -4.71 -45.10
CA ASP A 169 3.75 -3.60 -44.25
C ASP A 169 3.09 -4.10 -42.96
N PHE A 170 2.31 -5.17 -43.02
CA PHE A 170 1.73 -5.81 -41.85
C PHE A 170 2.82 -6.32 -40.90
N LEU A 171 3.86 -7.02 -41.40
CA LEU A 171 4.97 -7.49 -40.57
C LEU A 171 5.77 -6.33 -39.95
N ARG A 172 5.92 -5.21 -40.63
CA ARG A 172 6.51 -4.00 -40.05
C ARG A 172 5.70 -3.47 -38.86
N VAL A 173 4.39 -3.35 -39.01
CA VAL A 173 3.51 -2.86 -37.94
C VAL A 173 3.55 -3.79 -36.73
N VAL A 174 3.51 -5.10 -36.94
CA VAL A 174 3.60 -6.10 -35.87
C VAL A 174 4.95 -6.01 -35.14
N SER A 175 6.07 -5.89 -35.91
CA SER A 175 7.41 -5.74 -35.33
C SER A 175 7.52 -4.47 -34.47
N ILE A 176 6.99 -3.35 -34.93
CA ILE A 176 6.98 -2.08 -34.18
C ILE A 176 6.18 -2.24 -32.87
N ASN A 177 5.00 -2.87 -32.92
CA ASN A 177 4.18 -3.05 -31.72
C ASN A 177 4.83 -3.98 -30.70
N ILE A 178 5.52 -5.06 -31.15
CA ILE A 178 6.27 -5.95 -30.24
C ILE A 178 7.42 -5.19 -29.57
N THR A 179 8.15 -4.38 -30.32
CA THR A 179 9.25 -3.57 -29.78
C THR A 179 8.74 -2.54 -28.78
N PHE A 180 7.59 -1.91 -29.05
CA PHE A 180 6.96 -0.97 -28.13
C PHE A 180 6.49 -1.66 -26.83
N ALA A 181 5.92 -2.86 -26.94
CA ALA A 181 5.50 -3.65 -25.77
C ALA A 181 6.70 -4.07 -24.91
N GLN A 182 7.84 -4.41 -25.52
CA GLN A 182 9.08 -4.73 -24.81
C GLN A 182 9.66 -3.53 -24.06
N ILE A 183 9.64 -2.35 -24.67
CA ILE A 183 10.13 -1.11 -24.02
C ILE A 183 9.27 -0.74 -22.83
N ASN A 184 7.94 -0.83 -22.95
CA ASN A 184 7.00 -0.51 -21.86
C ASN A 184 7.02 -1.55 -20.72
N SER A 185 7.52 -2.76 -20.95
CA SER A 185 7.64 -3.78 -19.90
C SER A 185 8.97 -3.73 -19.16
N SER A 186 9.92 -2.90 -19.63
CA SER A 186 11.26 -2.72 -19.04
C SER A 186 11.41 -1.39 -18.26
N LEU A 187 10.37 -0.57 -18.23
CA LEU A 187 10.23 0.62 -17.38
C LEU A 187 9.37 0.31 -16.16
#